data_2bf87aec98b346c446bed1e14ef193ed
#
_entry.id   2bf87aec98b346c446bed1e14ef193ed
#
_cell.length_a   1.000
_cell.length_b   1.000
_cell.length_c   1.000
_cell.angle_alpha   90.00
_cell.angle_beta   90.00
_cell.angle_gamma   90.00
#
_symmetry.space_group_name_H-M   'P 1'
#
loop_
_entity.id
_entity.type
_entity.pdbx_description
1 polymer ?
#
loop_
_entity_poly.entity_id
_entity_poly.type
_entity_poly.pdbx_seq_one_letter_code
_entity_poly.pdbx_strand_id
1 'polypeptide(L)'
;MRAKQQRLYINIDHVATLRQARRGAEPNPVEAAIACEAAGADGITAHLREDRRHIQDADIQGLKNKVRTYFNLEMACVAEMLELACRIKPEQVTLVPERREEITTEGGLDIISEPSRIRSAIEALTDAGIRVSLFIDPTRAAVEQSKKLGVPAIELHTGTYSHRPDSEKTIGALRESSRRGADLGLAVHAGHGLTVKNVGPVAAIPEIEELNIGHSIISRAVFIGLDRAVKEMREAMLAARSS
;
A
#
# COMPACT_ATOMS: atom_id res chain seq x y z
N MET A 1 4.41 -2.44 -27.70
CA MET A 1 3.79 -1.57 -26.69
C MET A 1 4.85 -1.24 -25.66
N ARG A 2 5.10 0.04 -25.32
CA ARG A 2 6.01 0.36 -24.19
C ARG A 2 5.36 -0.21 -22.93
N ALA A 3 6.13 -1.01 -22.17
CA ALA A 3 5.69 -1.49 -20.87
C ALA A 3 5.25 -0.29 -20.03
N LYS A 4 4.04 -0.35 -19.46
CA LYS A 4 3.52 0.70 -18.59
C LYS A 4 4.50 0.84 -17.41
N GLN A 5 4.99 2.04 -17.16
CA GLN A 5 5.95 2.26 -16.07
C GLN A 5 5.30 1.88 -14.74
N GLN A 6 5.98 1.06 -13.95
CA GLN A 6 5.51 0.67 -12.61
C GLN A 6 5.53 1.88 -11.68
N ARG A 7 4.44 2.08 -10.94
CA ARG A 7 4.32 3.18 -10.00
C ARG A 7 4.95 2.84 -8.66
N LEU A 8 5.56 3.85 -8.03
CA LEU A 8 6.06 3.80 -6.67
C LEU A 8 5.18 4.67 -5.77
N TYR A 9 4.43 4.05 -4.88
CA TYR A 9 3.69 4.73 -3.81
C TYR A 9 4.48 4.67 -2.52
N ILE A 10 4.56 5.80 -1.83
CA ILE A 10 5.32 5.91 -0.58
C ILE A 10 4.35 5.91 0.59
N ASN A 11 4.41 4.87 1.41
CA ASN A 11 3.72 4.86 2.70
C ASN A 11 4.52 5.71 3.72
N ILE A 12 3.87 6.72 4.28
CA ILE A 12 4.49 7.72 5.17
C ILE A 12 4.22 7.50 6.66
N ASP A 13 3.64 6.37 7.05
CA ASP A 13 3.23 6.10 8.43
C ASP A 13 4.37 6.26 9.42
N HIS A 14 5.58 5.83 9.06
CA HIS A 14 6.73 5.89 9.96
C HIS A 14 7.28 7.30 10.18
N VAL A 15 6.94 8.28 9.34
CA VAL A 15 7.15 9.70 9.63
C VAL A 15 6.28 10.10 10.83
N ALA A 16 5.01 9.72 10.80
CA ALA A 16 4.10 9.93 11.90
C ALA A 16 4.52 9.15 13.17
N THR A 17 5.07 7.93 13.04
CA THR A 17 5.63 7.17 14.16
C THR A 17 6.72 7.96 14.89
N LEU A 18 7.64 8.59 14.15
CA LEU A 18 8.68 9.44 14.74
C LEU A 18 8.07 10.62 15.49
N ARG A 19 7.08 11.31 14.93
CA ARG A 19 6.35 12.38 15.59
C ARG A 19 5.69 11.90 16.88
N GLN A 20 5.02 10.76 16.83
CA GLN A 20 4.27 10.21 17.97
C GLN A 20 5.17 9.70 19.10
N ALA A 21 6.45 9.39 18.84
CA ALA A 21 7.40 9.04 19.88
C ALA A 21 7.53 10.16 20.94
N ARG A 22 7.25 11.43 20.56
CA ARG A 22 7.26 12.59 21.45
C ARG A 22 5.91 13.31 21.52
N ARG A 23 4.92 12.88 20.76
CA ARG A 23 3.62 13.55 20.59
C ARG A 23 3.76 15.04 20.26
N GLY A 24 4.74 15.36 19.41
CA GLY A 24 5.04 16.72 18.97
C GLY A 24 4.33 17.08 17.66
N ALA A 25 4.76 18.18 17.05
CA ALA A 25 4.30 18.58 15.72
C ALA A 25 5.16 18.02 14.57
N GLU A 26 6.39 17.63 14.89
CA GLU A 26 7.40 17.22 13.91
C GLU A 26 7.88 15.78 14.14
N PRO A 27 8.28 15.09 13.06
CA PRO A 27 8.15 15.47 11.64
C PRO A 27 6.70 15.43 11.16
N ASN A 28 6.33 16.35 10.25
CA ASN A 28 4.96 16.45 9.73
C ASN A 28 4.77 15.46 8.54
N PRO A 29 3.83 14.50 8.60
CA PRO A 29 3.59 13.56 7.50
C PRO A 29 3.13 14.21 6.19
N VAL A 30 2.42 15.34 6.27
CA VAL A 30 1.97 16.07 5.07
C VAL A 30 3.14 16.71 4.34
N GLU A 31 4.10 17.28 5.06
CA GLU A 31 5.33 17.83 4.47
C GLU A 31 6.20 16.72 3.87
N ALA A 32 6.27 15.57 4.56
CA ALA A 32 6.96 14.40 4.04
C ALA A 32 6.32 13.88 2.74
N ALA A 33 4.99 13.87 2.65
CA ALA A 33 4.28 13.50 1.42
C ALA A 33 4.66 14.41 0.24
N ILE A 34 4.64 15.73 0.46
CA ILE A 34 5.05 16.72 -0.56
C ILE A 34 6.51 16.49 -0.99
N ALA A 35 7.41 16.21 -0.04
CA ALA A 35 8.81 15.91 -0.34
C ALA A 35 8.97 14.60 -1.14
N CYS A 36 8.18 13.56 -0.84
CA CYS A 36 8.14 12.32 -1.61
C CYS A 36 7.66 12.56 -3.05
N GLU A 37 6.61 13.36 -3.25
CA GLU A 37 6.14 13.73 -4.59
C GLU A 37 7.21 14.49 -5.37
N ALA A 38 7.88 15.45 -4.76
CA ALA A 38 8.99 16.19 -5.37
C ALA A 38 10.18 15.28 -5.74
N ALA A 39 10.41 14.21 -4.97
CA ALA A 39 11.42 13.19 -5.23
C ALA A 39 11.02 12.18 -6.33
N GLY A 40 9.77 12.23 -6.79
CA GLY A 40 9.26 11.40 -7.88
C GLY A 40 8.35 10.25 -7.44
N ALA A 41 7.73 10.29 -6.27
CA ALA A 41 6.67 9.35 -5.92
C ALA A 41 5.47 9.53 -6.86
N ASP A 42 4.86 8.42 -7.30
CA ASP A 42 3.66 8.42 -8.14
C ASP A 42 2.37 8.48 -7.32
N GLY A 43 2.48 8.26 -6.02
CA GLY A 43 1.39 8.37 -5.06
C GLY A 43 1.89 8.29 -3.62
N ILE A 44 0.99 8.63 -2.71
CA ILE A 44 1.21 8.61 -1.27
C ILE A 44 0.23 7.63 -0.64
N THR A 45 0.72 6.78 0.23
CA THR A 45 -0.09 5.90 1.07
C THR A 45 0.03 6.31 2.53
N ALA A 46 -1.07 6.31 3.24
CA ALA A 46 -1.11 6.47 4.69
C ALA A 46 -2.14 5.52 5.30
N HIS A 47 -1.76 4.84 6.38
CA HIS A 47 -2.63 3.94 7.12
C HIS A 47 -3.16 4.62 8.36
N LEU A 48 -4.46 4.91 8.36
CA LEU A 48 -5.16 5.39 9.56
C LEU A 48 -5.65 4.18 10.36
N ARG A 49 -4.91 3.80 11.38
CA ARG A 49 -5.29 2.70 12.27
C ARG A 49 -6.40 3.13 13.24
N GLU A 50 -7.24 2.18 13.66
CA GLU A 50 -8.26 2.42 14.67
C GLU A 50 -7.69 2.99 15.98
N ASP A 51 -6.48 2.58 16.37
CA ASP A 51 -5.82 3.03 17.60
C ASP A 51 -5.02 4.35 17.45
N ARG A 52 -4.97 4.93 16.24
CA ARG A 52 -4.26 6.19 15.95
C ARG A 52 -2.81 6.21 16.46
N ARG A 53 -2.11 5.08 16.49
CA ARG A 53 -0.74 5.00 17.04
C ARG A 53 0.29 5.84 16.27
N HIS A 54 0.02 6.19 15.03
CA HIS A 54 0.90 7.04 14.19
C HIS A 54 0.11 8.11 13.43
N ILE A 55 -0.45 7.83 12.26
CA ILE A 55 -1.28 8.77 11.49
C ILE A 55 -2.52 9.16 12.31
N GLN A 56 -2.87 10.45 12.25
CA GLN A 56 -4.02 11.05 12.92
C GLN A 56 -5.06 11.51 11.89
N ASP A 57 -6.30 11.70 12.32
CA ASP A 57 -7.39 12.19 11.44
C ASP A 57 -7.04 13.51 10.75
N ALA A 58 -6.35 14.41 11.45
CA ALA A 58 -5.88 15.69 10.89
C ALA A 58 -4.84 15.49 9.77
N ASP A 59 -3.99 14.45 9.88
CA ASP A 59 -3.03 14.12 8.82
C ASP A 59 -3.75 13.69 7.54
N ILE A 60 -4.78 12.84 7.66
CA ILE A 60 -5.58 12.37 6.52
C ILE A 60 -6.23 13.54 5.79
N GLN A 61 -6.83 14.49 6.54
CA GLN A 61 -7.40 15.69 5.95
C GLN A 61 -6.33 16.55 5.27
N GLY A 62 -5.16 16.70 5.90
CA GLY A 62 -4.02 17.43 5.35
C GLY A 62 -3.49 16.79 4.06
N LEU A 63 -3.33 15.47 4.06
CA LEU A 63 -2.89 14.69 2.89
C LEU A 63 -3.87 14.84 1.73
N LYS A 64 -5.17 14.65 1.97
CA LYS A 64 -6.19 14.84 0.93
C LYS A 64 -6.16 16.23 0.30
N ASN A 65 -5.86 17.26 1.07
CA ASN A 65 -5.82 18.64 0.58
C ASN A 65 -4.50 18.99 -0.16
N LYS A 66 -3.40 18.30 0.13
CA LYS A 66 -2.05 18.71 -0.30
C LYS A 66 -1.39 17.76 -1.28
N VAL A 67 -1.67 16.45 -1.23
CA VAL A 67 -1.18 15.47 -2.20
C VAL A 67 -1.76 15.79 -3.58
N ARG A 68 -0.91 15.82 -4.59
CA ARG A 68 -1.27 16.18 -5.97
C ARG A 68 -1.22 15.01 -6.93
N THR A 69 -0.54 13.93 -6.54
CA THR A 69 -0.42 12.71 -7.34
C THR A 69 -1.64 11.81 -7.11
N TYR A 70 -1.53 10.87 -6.17
CA TYR A 70 -2.59 9.90 -5.86
C TYR A 70 -2.54 9.58 -4.37
N PHE A 71 -3.65 9.75 -3.67
CA PHE A 71 -3.73 9.43 -2.25
C PHE A 71 -4.46 8.10 -2.03
N ASN A 72 -3.73 7.11 -1.51
CA ASN A 72 -4.25 5.82 -1.07
C ASN A 72 -4.37 5.81 0.45
N LEU A 73 -5.59 5.66 0.96
CA LEU A 73 -5.85 5.49 2.39
C LEU A 73 -5.95 4.01 2.72
N GLU A 74 -5.05 3.52 3.58
CA GLU A 74 -5.19 2.18 4.17
C GLU A 74 -6.01 2.27 5.46
N MET A 75 -6.94 1.34 5.64
CA MET A 75 -7.81 1.32 6.83
C MET A 75 -8.43 -0.05 7.08
N ALA A 76 -8.83 -0.29 8.33
CA ALA A 76 -9.65 -1.44 8.69
C ALA A 76 -11.06 -1.33 8.11
N CYS A 77 -11.69 -2.51 7.88
CA CYS A 77 -13.07 -2.60 7.42
C CYS A 77 -14.05 -2.47 8.61
N VAL A 78 -14.13 -1.27 9.22
CA VAL A 78 -15.04 -0.95 10.35
C VAL A 78 -15.83 0.32 10.07
N ALA A 79 -16.99 0.48 10.70
CA ALA A 79 -17.94 1.56 10.41
C ALA A 79 -17.29 2.97 10.53
N GLU A 80 -16.56 3.23 11.60
CA GLU A 80 -15.89 4.52 11.84
C GLU A 80 -14.95 4.91 10.67
N MET A 81 -14.15 3.93 10.19
CA MET A 81 -13.22 4.16 9.09
C MET A 81 -13.95 4.37 7.76
N LEU A 82 -15.03 3.62 7.53
CA LEU A 82 -15.86 3.80 6.33
C LEU A 82 -16.50 5.19 6.28
N GLU A 83 -17.08 5.66 7.40
CA GLU A 83 -17.65 6.99 7.50
C GLU A 83 -16.59 8.09 7.24
N LEU A 84 -15.39 7.92 7.81
CA LEU A 84 -14.29 8.85 7.59
C LEU A 84 -13.87 8.85 6.12
N ALA A 85 -13.66 7.69 5.51
CA ALA A 85 -13.26 7.59 4.11
C ALA A 85 -14.30 8.19 3.16
N CYS A 86 -15.60 7.94 3.38
CA CYS A 86 -16.68 8.52 2.59
C CYS A 86 -16.76 10.04 2.72
N ARG A 87 -16.37 10.61 3.86
CA ARG A 87 -16.28 12.06 4.07
C ARG A 87 -15.05 12.68 3.40
N ILE A 88 -13.88 12.03 3.52
CA ILE A 88 -12.59 12.52 2.99
C ILE A 88 -12.49 12.33 1.48
N LYS A 89 -13.02 11.20 0.96
CA LYS A 89 -12.96 10.82 -0.45
C LYS A 89 -11.54 10.78 -1.01
N PRO A 90 -10.64 9.93 -0.45
CA PRO A 90 -9.35 9.68 -1.08
C PRO A 90 -9.55 9.10 -2.48
N GLU A 91 -8.54 9.13 -3.32
CA GLU A 91 -8.60 8.54 -4.66
C GLU A 91 -8.76 7.02 -4.60
N GLN A 92 -8.15 6.39 -3.56
CA GLN A 92 -8.27 4.96 -3.30
C GLN A 92 -8.34 4.69 -1.80
N VAL A 93 -9.08 3.66 -1.45
CA VAL A 93 -9.00 2.99 -0.15
C VAL A 93 -8.48 1.57 -0.37
N THR A 94 -7.46 1.20 0.38
CA THR A 94 -7.01 -0.19 0.49
C THR A 94 -7.49 -0.75 1.84
N LEU A 95 -8.40 -1.73 1.80
CA LEU A 95 -8.84 -2.40 3.00
C LEU A 95 -7.78 -3.39 3.49
N VAL A 96 -7.32 -3.21 4.72
CA VAL A 96 -6.26 -3.99 5.37
C VAL A 96 -6.77 -4.67 6.64
N PRO A 97 -6.15 -5.79 7.09
CA PRO A 97 -6.44 -6.33 8.42
C PRO A 97 -5.81 -5.44 9.49
N GLU A 98 -6.51 -5.30 10.62
CA GLU A 98 -5.94 -4.69 11.82
C GLU A 98 -6.21 -5.59 13.03
N ARG A 99 -5.13 -5.90 13.76
CA ARG A 99 -5.19 -6.50 15.08
C ARG A 99 -4.43 -5.60 16.05
N ARG A 100 -5.03 -5.27 17.18
CA ARG A 100 -4.44 -4.33 18.15
C ARG A 100 -3.11 -4.80 18.69
N GLU A 101 -2.90 -6.10 18.76
CA GLU A 101 -1.71 -6.74 19.32
C GLU A 101 -0.55 -6.81 18.32
N GLU A 102 -0.80 -6.62 17.03
CA GLU A 102 0.24 -6.65 16.00
C GLU A 102 0.98 -5.31 15.92
N ILE A 103 2.30 -5.37 15.83
CA ILE A 103 3.15 -4.19 15.62
C ILE A 103 2.95 -3.66 14.21
N THR A 104 2.86 -4.57 13.24
CA THR A 104 2.59 -4.29 11.82
C THR A 104 1.54 -5.27 11.31
N THR A 105 1.00 -5.02 10.11
CA THR A 105 0.07 -5.95 9.46
C THR A 105 0.80 -7.23 9.07
N GLU A 106 0.46 -8.34 9.72
CA GLU A 106 0.98 -9.67 9.39
C GLU A 106 -0.08 -10.48 8.66
N GLY A 107 0.12 -10.67 7.35
CA GLY A 107 -0.82 -11.37 6.47
C GLY A 107 -1.86 -10.48 5.80
N GLY A 108 -2.57 -11.05 4.84
CA GLY A 108 -3.62 -10.37 4.08
C GLY A 108 -4.95 -10.35 4.83
N LEU A 109 -5.86 -9.48 4.38
CA LEU A 109 -7.23 -9.40 4.86
C LEU A 109 -7.97 -10.72 4.57
N ASP A 110 -8.61 -11.29 5.57
CA ASP A 110 -9.47 -12.47 5.38
C ASP A 110 -10.79 -12.06 4.72
N ILE A 111 -10.82 -12.20 3.40
CA ILE A 111 -11.99 -11.89 2.58
C ILE A 111 -12.85 -13.12 2.27
N ILE A 112 -12.46 -14.28 2.79
CA ILE A 112 -13.14 -15.57 2.55
C ILE A 112 -14.13 -15.87 3.66
N SER A 113 -13.75 -15.65 4.91
CA SER A 113 -14.58 -15.99 6.07
C SER A 113 -15.78 -15.04 6.26
N GLU A 114 -15.61 -13.75 5.95
CA GLU A 114 -16.66 -12.73 6.13
C GLU A 114 -16.95 -11.92 4.85
N PRO A 115 -17.29 -12.58 3.73
CA PRO A 115 -17.40 -11.90 2.44
C PRO A 115 -18.53 -10.84 2.40
N SER A 116 -19.59 -11.03 3.17
CA SER A 116 -20.73 -10.09 3.21
C SER A 116 -20.34 -8.75 3.82
N ARG A 117 -19.58 -8.76 4.92
CA ARG A 117 -19.08 -7.53 5.57
C ARG A 117 -18.18 -6.74 4.62
N ILE A 118 -17.25 -7.43 3.96
CA ILE A 118 -16.33 -6.82 3.00
C ILE A 118 -17.10 -6.26 1.80
N ARG A 119 -18.09 -6.98 1.28
CA ARG A 119 -18.94 -6.52 0.17
C ARG A 119 -19.66 -5.21 0.52
N SER A 120 -20.32 -5.14 1.67
CA SER A 120 -21.02 -3.92 2.10
C SER A 120 -20.08 -2.72 2.22
N ALA A 121 -18.85 -2.93 2.68
CA ALA A 121 -17.83 -1.88 2.72
C ALA A 121 -17.39 -1.43 1.31
N ILE A 122 -17.19 -2.37 0.39
CA ILE A 122 -16.84 -2.08 -1.01
C ILE A 122 -17.96 -1.26 -1.68
N GLU A 123 -19.22 -1.65 -1.49
CA GLU A 123 -20.39 -0.95 -2.01
C GLU A 123 -20.43 0.50 -1.50
N ALA A 124 -20.34 0.71 -0.19
CA ALA A 124 -20.36 2.04 0.41
C ALA A 124 -19.22 2.95 -0.10
N LEU A 125 -18.02 2.43 -0.22
CA LEU A 125 -16.87 3.19 -0.75
C LEU A 125 -17.03 3.49 -2.24
N THR A 126 -17.52 2.52 -3.03
CA THR A 126 -17.74 2.68 -4.47
C THR A 126 -18.84 3.72 -4.75
N ASP A 127 -19.93 3.68 -3.98
CA ASP A 127 -21.02 4.66 -4.08
C ASP A 127 -20.57 6.08 -3.72
N ALA A 128 -19.56 6.20 -2.83
CA ALA A 128 -18.91 7.47 -2.53
C ALA A 128 -17.94 7.93 -3.62
N GLY A 129 -17.73 7.15 -4.68
CA GLY A 129 -16.82 7.43 -5.79
C GLY A 129 -15.35 7.11 -5.50
N ILE A 130 -15.08 6.25 -4.52
CA ILE A 130 -13.73 5.88 -4.09
C ILE A 130 -13.34 4.55 -4.75
N ARG A 131 -12.15 4.48 -5.33
CA ARG A 131 -11.58 3.22 -5.82
C ARG A 131 -11.22 2.32 -4.64
N VAL A 132 -11.59 1.04 -4.70
CA VAL A 132 -11.31 0.09 -3.63
C VAL A 132 -10.24 -0.92 -4.05
N SER A 133 -9.26 -1.15 -3.18
CA SER A 133 -8.27 -2.22 -3.25
C SER A 133 -8.37 -3.10 -2.01
N LEU A 134 -8.03 -4.38 -2.15
CA LEU A 134 -7.97 -5.32 -1.03
C LEU A 134 -6.52 -5.79 -0.83
N PHE A 135 -6.00 -5.62 0.38
CA PHE A 135 -4.70 -6.14 0.78
C PHE A 135 -4.83 -7.62 1.14
N ILE A 136 -4.31 -8.51 0.30
CA ILE A 136 -4.55 -9.95 0.39
C ILE A 136 -3.26 -10.77 0.36
N ASP A 137 -3.29 -11.96 0.91
CA ASP A 137 -2.21 -12.91 0.72
C ASP A 137 -2.12 -13.37 -0.75
N PRO A 138 -0.92 -13.64 -1.28
CA PRO A 138 -0.72 -14.07 -2.66
C PRO A 138 -1.16 -15.53 -2.84
N THR A 139 -2.47 -15.77 -2.78
CA THR A 139 -3.11 -17.06 -3.00
C THR A 139 -4.16 -16.97 -4.09
N ARG A 140 -4.31 -18.04 -4.87
CA ARG A 140 -5.33 -18.13 -5.91
C ARG A 140 -6.74 -17.89 -5.36
N ALA A 141 -7.05 -18.46 -4.20
CA ALA A 141 -8.36 -18.32 -3.56
C ALA A 141 -8.70 -16.87 -3.22
N ALA A 142 -7.73 -16.11 -2.64
CA ALA A 142 -7.91 -14.71 -2.30
C ALA A 142 -8.08 -13.83 -3.56
N VAL A 143 -7.28 -14.07 -4.60
CA VAL A 143 -7.39 -13.34 -5.88
C VAL A 143 -8.77 -13.58 -6.54
N GLU A 144 -9.22 -14.83 -6.61
CA GLU A 144 -10.53 -15.17 -7.19
C GLU A 144 -11.69 -14.62 -6.36
N GLN A 145 -11.56 -14.62 -5.04
CA GLN A 145 -12.56 -14.03 -4.15
C GLN A 145 -12.63 -12.51 -4.29
N SER A 146 -11.50 -11.83 -4.45
CA SER A 146 -11.46 -10.38 -4.71
C SER A 146 -12.24 -10.03 -5.99
N LYS A 147 -12.07 -10.81 -7.06
CA LYS A 147 -12.87 -10.64 -8.28
C LYS A 147 -14.36 -10.82 -8.05
N LYS A 148 -14.78 -11.83 -7.26
CA LYS A 148 -16.19 -12.06 -6.92
C LYS A 148 -16.77 -10.93 -6.06
N LEU A 149 -15.95 -10.27 -5.24
CA LEU A 149 -16.34 -9.11 -4.47
C LEU A 149 -16.49 -7.83 -5.31
N GLY A 150 -15.98 -7.83 -6.56
CA GLY A 150 -16.17 -6.75 -7.52
C GLY A 150 -15.18 -5.60 -7.40
N VAL A 151 -14.07 -5.75 -6.67
CA VAL A 151 -13.06 -4.68 -6.57
C VAL A 151 -12.28 -4.54 -7.89
N PRO A 152 -11.84 -3.33 -8.24
CA PRO A 152 -11.01 -3.08 -9.41
C PRO A 152 -9.53 -3.37 -9.19
N ALA A 153 -9.06 -3.48 -7.93
CA ALA A 153 -7.65 -3.63 -7.58
C ALA A 153 -7.43 -4.57 -6.39
N ILE A 154 -6.25 -5.16 -6.35
CA ILE A 154 -5.74 -5.93 -5.21
C ILE A 154 -4.31 -5.49 -4.92
N GLU A 155 -3.90 -5.58 -3.66
CA GLU A 155 -2.52 -5.45 -3.24
C GLU A 155 -2.05 -6.76 -2.61
N LEU A 156 -1.03 -7.38 -3.19
CA LEU A 156 -0.47 -8.64 -2.74
C LEU A 156 0.51 -8.39 -1.58
N HIS A 157 0.28 -9.04 -0.46
CA HIS A 157 1.14 -9.01 0.71
C HIS A 157 2.49 -9.67 0.41
N THR A 158 3.58 -8.91 0.46
CA THR A 158 4.94 -9.40 0.17
C THR A 158 5.75 -9.78 1.41
N GLY A 159 5.18 -9.76 2.62
CA GLY A 159 5.89 -10.00 3.87
C GLY A 159 6.58 -11.36 3.93
N THR A 160 5.88 -12.45 3.56
CA THR A 160 6.48 -13.79 3.52
C THR A 160 7.68 -13.86 2.56
N TYR A 161 7.58 -13.20 1.40
CA TYR A 161 8.70 -13.06 0.48
C TYR A 161 9.83 -12.23 1.11
N SER A 162 9.52 -11.11 1.72
CA SER A 162 10.52 -10.19 2.29
C SER A 162 11.36 -10.83 3.40
N HIS A 163 10.78 -11.77 4.15
CA HIS A 163 11.51 -12.59 5.14
C HIS A 163 12.38 -13.69 4.52
N ARG A 164 12.07 -14.12 3.28
CA ARG A 164 12.79 -15.19 2.56
C ARG A 164 12.93 -14.84 1.08
N PRO A 165 13.69 -13.78 0.74
CA PRO A 165 13.75 -13.26 -0.64
C PRO A 165 14.39 -14.23 -1.63
N ASP A 166 15.22 -15.17 -1.16
CA ASP A 166 15.87 -16.19 -1.99
C ASP A 166 15.00 -17.44 -2.22
N SER A 167 13.78 -17.47 -1.68
CA SER A 167 12.87 -18.62 -1.82
C SER A 167 12.06 -18.53 -3.11
N GLU A 168 12.35 -19.44 -4.05
CA GLU A 168 11.55 -19.54 -5.30
C GLU A 168 10.06 -19.81 -5.03
N LYS A 169 9.73 -20.48 -3.93
CA LYS A 169 8.33 -20.69 -3.52
C LYS A 169 7.61 -19.39 -3.25
N THR A 170 8.24 -18.45 -2.53
CA THR A 170 7.59 -17.18 -2.14
C THR A 170 7.45 -16.23 -3.32
N ILE A 171 8.47 -16.10 -4.15
CA ILE A 171 8.37 -15.28 -5.37
C ILE A 171 7.48 -15.93 -6.43
N GLY A 172 7.45 -17.26 -6.52
CA GLY A 172 6.54 -18.01 -7.39
C GLY A 172 5.08 -17.76 -7.05
N ALA A 173 4.72 -17.73 -5.77
CA ALA A 173 3.36 -17.40 -5.32
C ALA A 173 2.94 -15.97 -5.74
N LEU A 174 3.85 -14.99 -5.64
CA LEU A 174 3.59 -13.63 -6.12
C LEU A 174 3.39 -13.60 -7.64
N ARG A 175 4.24 -14.28 -8.42
CA ARG A 175 4.11 -14.35 -9.88
C ARG A 175 2.79 -14.98 -10.30
N GLU A 176 2.42 -16.12 -9.70
CA GLU A 176 1.17 -16.81 -10.01
C GLU A 176 -0.05 -15.96 -9.68
N SER A 177 -0.09 -15.36 -8.48
CA SER A 177 -1.18 -14.51 -8.02
C SER A 177 -1.30 -13.23 -8.86
N SER A 178 -0.16 -12.62 -9.25
CA SER A 178 -0.16 -11.43 -10.11
C SER A 178 -0.72 -11.73 -11.49
N ARG A 179 -0.26 -12.82 -12.14
CA ARG A 179 -0.80 -13.26 -13.42
C ARG A 179 -2.29 -13.54 -13.32
N ARG A 180 -2.71 -14.29 -12.29
CA ARG A 180 -4.13 -14.60 -12.10
C ARG A 180 -4.98 -13.34 -11.91
N GLY A 181 -4.50 -12.36 -11.14
CA GLY A 181 -5.16 -11.07 -10.96
C GLY A 181 -5.34 -10.33 -12.29
N ALA A 182 -4.28 -10.22 -13.06
CA ALA A 182 -4.30 -9.58 -14.37
C ALA A 182 -5.25 -10.29 -15.36
N ASP A 183 -5.23 -11.63 -15.41
CA ASP A 183 -6.14 -12.45 -16.25
C ASP A 183 -7.62 -12.22 -15.91
N LEU A 184 -7.91 -11.90 -14.64
CA LEU A 184 -9.26 -11.56 -14.17
C LEU A 184 -9.59 -10.07 -14.37
N GLY A 185 -8.68 -9.27 -14.92
CA GLY A 185 -8.86 -7.84 -15.14
C GLY A 185 -8.77 -7.00 -13.86
N LEU A 186 -8.07 -7.49 -12.85
CA LEU A 186 -7.73 -6.71 -11.65
C LEU A 186 -6.44 -5.93 -11.87
N ALA A 187 -6.37 -4.71 -11.40
CA ALA A 187 -5.09 -4.03 -11.21
C ALA A 187 -4.34 -4.69 -10.04
N VAL A 188 -3.08 -5.05 -10.27
CA VAL A 188 -2.27 -5.75 -9.28
C VAL A 188 -1.22 -4.81 -8.71
N HIS A 189 -1.28 -4.61 -7.41
CA HIS A 189 -0.31 -3.89 -6.61
C HIS A 189 0.40 -4.88 -5.68
N ALA A 190 1.50 -4.47 -5.07
CA ALA A 190 2.19 -5.28 -4.06
C ALA A 190 2.91 -4.38 -3.04
N GLY A 191 3.01 -4.85 -1.80
CA GLY A 191 3.62 -4.08 -0.74
C GLY A 191 3.91 -4.90 0.51
N HIS A 192 4.56 -4.27 1.45
CA HIS A 192 4.98 -4.74 2.75
C HIS A 192 6.34 -5.44 2.77
N GLY A 193 7.28 -4.88 3.55
CA GLY A 193 8.59 -5.46 3.81
C GLY A 193 9.62 -5.33 2.68
N LEU A 194 9.28 -4.62 1.58
CA LEU A 194 10.19 -4.40 0.48
C LEU A 194 11.28 -3.37 0.84
N THR A 195 12.48 -3.64 0.36
CA THR A 195 13.69 -2.83 0.54
C THR A 195 14.41 -2.71 -0.80
N VAL A 196 15.37 -1.80 -0.92
CA VAL A 196 16.25 -1.70 -2.11
C VAL A 196 16.94 -3.04 -2.43
N LYS A 197 17.19 -3.88 -1.41
CA LYS A 197 17.90 -5.16 -1.59
C LYS A 197 17.02 -6.29 -2.14
N ASN A 198 15.71 -6.25 -1.87
CA ASN A 198 14.80 -7.35 -2.24
C ASN A 198 13.67 -6.93 -3.20
N VAL A 199 13.58 -5.66 -3.58
CA VAL A 199 12.50 -5.17 -4.46
C VAL A 199 12.61 -5.70 -5.89
N GLY A 200 13.83 -5.97 -6.37
CA GLY A 200 14.09 -6.33 -7.76
C GLY A 200 13.23 -7.47 -8.31
N PRO A 201 13.24 -8.67 -7.71
CA PRO A 201 12.43 -9.81 -8.18
C PRO A 201 10.92 -9.51 -8.23
N VAL A 202 10.39 -8.70 -7.29
CA VAL A 202 8.96 -8.31 -7.28
C VAL A 202 8.69 -7.25 -8.34
N ALA A 203 9.57 -6.26 -8.49
CA ALA A 203 9.47 -5.25 -9.53
C ALA A 203 9.54 -5.83 -10.94
N ALA A 204 10.29 -6.92 -11.14
CA ALA A 204 10.40 -7.63 -12.41
C ALA A 204 9.10 -8.36 -12.84
N ILE A 205 8.11 -8.54 -11.95
CA ILE A 205 6.83 -9.16 -12.30
C ILE A 205 6.03 -8.17 -13.15
N PRO A 206 5.75 -8.47 -14.43
CA PRO A 206 5.19 -7.50 -15.37
C PRO A 206 3.75 -7.08 -15.03
N GLU A 207 2.99 -7.96 -14.40
CA GLU A 207 1.61 -7.72 -14.02
C GLU A 207 1.45 -6.79 -12.81
N ILE A 208 2.51 -6.59 -12.00
CA ILE A 208 2.49 -5.65 -10.88
C ILE A 208 2.65 -4.23 -11.40
N GLU A 209 1.57 -3.45 -11.30
CA GLU A 209 1.54 -2.06 -11.78
C GLU A 209 2.06 -1.05 -10.76
N GLU A 210 2.06 -1.40 -9.48
CA GLU A 210 2.32 -0.49 -8.37
C GLU A 210 2.97 -1.21 -7.19
N LEU A 211 3.96 -0.55 -6.57
CA LEU A 211 4.56 -0.99 -5.32
C LEU A 211 4.31 0.05 -4.22
N ASN A 212 3.75 -0.41 -3.09
CA ASN A 212 3.55 0.36 -1.86
C ASN A 212 4.69 0.08 -0.89
N ILE A 213 5.56 1.08 -0.64
CA ILE A 213 6.77 0.91 0.18
C ILE A 213 6.89 2.04 1.20
N GLY A 214 7.00 1.70 2.48
CA GLY A 214 7.06 2.69 3.56
C GLY A 214 8.32 2.55 4.41
N HIS A 215 8.31 1.60 5.35
CA HIS A 215 9.31 1.49 6.41
C HIS A 215 10.76 1.59 5.93
N SER A 216 11.13 0.86 4.89
CA SER A 216 12.52 0.83 4.41
C SER A 216 12.99 2.17 3.85
N ILE A 217 12.09 2.91 3.17
CA ILE A 217 12.40 4.25 2.62
C ILE A 217 12.58 5.25 3.77
N ILE A 218 11.65 5.27 4.75
CA ILE A 218 11.74 6.18 5.88
C ILE A 218 12.97 5.86 6.75
N SER A 219 13.23 4.57 7.01
CA SER A 219 14.43 4.14 7.72
C SER A 219 15.71 4.57 7.01
N ARG A 220 15.77 4.40 5.68
CA ARG A 220 16.91 4.85 4.86
C ARG A 220 17.06 6.37 4.89
N ALA A 221 15.93 7.09 4.86
CA ALA A 221 15.91 8.56 4.88
C ALA A 221 16.56 9.17 6.14
N VAL A 222 16.56 8.47 7.26
CA VAL A 222 17.25 8.90 8.49
C VAL A 222 18.75 9.14 8.24
N PHE A 223 19.37 8.39 7.33
CA PHE A 223 20.80 8.48 7.04
C PHE A 223 21.14 9.34 5.83
N ILE A 224 20.26 9.42 4.83
CA ILE A 224 20.60 10.03 3.53
C ILE A 224 19.60 11.11 3.07
N GLY A 225 18.57 11.38 3.87
CA GLY A 225 17.47 12.27 3.50
C GLY A 225 16.41 11.58 2.63
N LEU A 226 15.18 12.12 2.69
CA LEU A 226 14.00 11.49 2.09
C LEU A 226 14.06 11.49 0.55
N ASP A 227 14.48 12.61 -0.05
CA ASP A 227 14.63 12.74 -1.51
C ASP A 227 15.51 11.62 -2.09
N ARG A 228 16.69 11.42 -1.51
CA ARG A 228 17.62 10.39 -1.98
C ARG A 228 17.11 8.98 -1.73
N ALA A 229 16.46 8.73 -0.60
CA ALA A 229 15.91 7.42 -0.28
C ALA A 229 14.79 7.00 -1.26
N VAL A 230 13.92 7.93 -1.67
CA VAL A 230 12.89 7.70 -2.69
C VAL A 230 13.53 7.40 -4.05
N LYS A 231 14.54 8.18 -4.46
CA LYS A 231 15.26 7.98 -5.72
C LYS A 231 15.98 6.64 -5.77
N GLU A 232 16.69 6.24 -4.70
CA GLU A 232 17.36 4.93 -4.61
C GLU A 232 16.36 3.77 -4.80
N MET A 233 15.17 3.85 -4.20
CA MET A 233 14.13 2.84 -4.37
C MET A 233 13.62 2.80 -5.82
N ARG A 234 13.33 3.95 -6.41
CA ARG A 234 12.88 4.03 -7.80
C ARG A 234 13.92 3.47 -8.77
N GLU A 235 15.19 3.79 -8.58
CA GLU A 235 16.30 3.27 -9.38
C GLU A 235 16.37 1.74 -9.31
N ALA A 236 16.23 1.16 -8.11
CA ALA A 236 16.21 -0.28 -7.93
C ALA A 236 15.03 -0.97 -8.66
N MET A 237 13.84 -0.35 -8.64
CA MET A 237 12.67 -0.84 -9.38
C MET A 237 12.90 -0.78 -10.90
N LEU A 238 13.43 0.32 -11.41
CA LEU A 238 13.68 0.51 -12.85
C LEU A 238 14.74 -0.44 -13.36
N ALA A 239 15.83 -0.64 -12.63
CA ALA A 239 16.91 -1.56 -13.00
C ALA A 239 16.38 -2.99 -13.20
N ALA A 240 15.45 -3.45 -12.35
CA ALA A 240 14.87 -4.78 -12.43
C ALA A 240 13.93 -4.99 -13.63
N ARG A 241 13.37 -3.92 -14.21
CA ARG A 241 12.49 -3.99 -15.40
C ARG A 241 13.24 -3.81 -16.72
N SER A 242 14.48 -3.38 -16.65
CA SER A 242 15.34 -3.17 -17.83
C SER A 242 16.19 -4.41 -18.15
N SER A 243 16.18 -5.41 -17.27
CA SER A 243 16.88 -6.69 -17.37
C SER A 243 15.98 -7.75 -17.99
#